data_fd7875b27f0931360e1f9a4ef26e47dd
#
_entry.id   fd7875b27f0931360e1f9a4ef26e47dd
#
_cell.length_a   1.000
_cell.length_b   1.000
_cell.length_c   1.000
_cell.angle_alpha   90.00
_cell.angle_beta   90.00
_cell.angle_gamma   90.00
#
_symmetry.space_group_name_H-M   'P 1'
#
loop_
_entity.id
_entity.type
_entity.pdbx_description
1 polymer ?
#
loop_
_entity_poly.entity_id
_entity_poly.type
_entity_poly.pdbx_seq_one_letter_code
_entity_poly.pdbx_strand_id
1 'polypeptide(L)'
;VYKRQPVYMRIPEKKMDELYSARDDKEFLERFSKTYYGREIAEKGFDMKDPEMSLIQFRFLQTKRAFSRSTSAPECFYTFNHLAEIEVKNIIRIIEGIRYSLPTKEISELIIT
;
A
#
# COMPACT_ATOMS: atom_id res chain seq x y z
N VAL A 1 -0.23 -24.46 -19.41
CA VAL A 1 -0.76 -23.42 -18.53
C VAL A 1 0.41 -22.74 -17.82
N TYR A 2 0.70 -21.53 -18.22
CA TYR A 2 1.74 -20.75 -17.54
C TYR A 2 1.18 -20.19 -16.24
N LYS A 3 1.60 -20.74 -15.12
CA LYS A 3 1.39 -20.07 -13.84
C LYS A 3 2.31 -18.86 -13.78
N ARG A 4 1.77 -17.68 -13.61
CA ARG A 4 2.58 -16.49 -13.35
C ARG A 4 3.36 -16.74 -12.07
N GLN A 5 4.69 -16.71 -12.17
CA GLN A 5 5.51 -16.75 -10.97
C GLN A 5 5.45 -15.40 -10.27
N PRO A 6 5.27 -15.37 -8.94
CA PRO A 6 5.32 -14.12 -8.20
C PRO A 6 6.71 -13.47 -8.33
N VAL A 7 6.72 -12.15 -8.29
CA VAL A 7 7.96 -11.38 -8.28
C VAL A 7 8.50 -11.33 -6.84
N TYR A 8 9.73 -11.80 -6.67
CA TYR A 8 10.39 -11.76 -5.37
C TYR A 8 11.42 -10.64 -5.36
N MET A 9 11.15 -9.56 -4.62
CA MET A 9 12.08 -8.43 -4.48
C MET A 9 12.54 -8.24 -3.04
N ARG A 10 11.67 -7.69 -2.22
CA ARG A 10 11.95 -7.41 -0.81
C ARG A 10 11.54 -8.55 0.12
N ILE A 11 10.70 -9.45 -0.36
CA ILE A 11 10.27 -10.63 0.37
C ILE A 11 10.84 -11.86 -0.36
N PRO A 12 11.79 -12.59 0.25
CA PRO A 12 12.31 -13.83 -0.33
C PRO A 12 11.22 -14.89 -0.50
N GLU A 13 11.44 -15.81 -1.43
CA GLU A 13 10.50 -16.89 -1.74
C GLU A 13 10.05 -17.65 -0.49
N LYS A 14 10.99 -18.03 0.37
CA LYS A 14 10.70 -18.75 1.61
C LYS A 14 9.73 -18.00 2.51
N LYS A 15 9.92 -16.69 2.66
CA LYS A 15 9.03 -15.85 3.46
C LYS A 15 7.68 -15.65 2.80
N MET A 16 7.63 -15.58 1.49
CA MET A 16 6.38 -15.51 0.75
C MET A 16 5.57 -16.80 0.95
N ASP A 17 6.22 -17.96 0.93
CA ASP A 17 5.58 -19.23 1.19
C ASP A 17 5.02 -19.31 2.62
N GLU A 18 5.72 -18.74 3.59
CA GLU A 18 5.22 -18.61 4.96
C GLU A 18 3.95 -17.76 5.03
N LEU A 19 3.87 -16.69 4.25
CA LEU A 19 2.66 -15.86 4.17
C LEU A 19 1.50 -16.61 3.53
N TYR A 20 1.75 -17.33 2.43
CA TYR A 20 0.72 -18.15 1.77
C TYR A 20 0.15 -19.23 2.65
N SER A 21 0.94 -19.78 3.54
CA SER A 21 0.53 -20.89 4.40
C SER A 21 -0.10 -20.45 5.71
N ALA A 22 -0.32 -19.15 5.91
CA ALA A 22 -1.01 -18.65 7.09
C ALA A 22 -2.47 -19.14 7.11
N ARG A 23 -2.92 -19.61 8.28
CA ARG A 23 -4.25 -20.21 8.43
C ARG A 23 -5.34 -19.19 8.71
N ASP A 24 -5.00 -18.08 9.34
CA ASP A 24 -5.92 -17.03 9.71
C ASP A 24 -5.24 -15.66 9.65
N ASP A 25 -6.01 -14.61 9.87
CA ASP A 25 -5.51 -13.24 9.81
C ASP A 25 -4.44 -12.95 10.86
N LYS A 26 -4.61 -13.51 12.06
CA LYS A 26 -3.67 -13.32 13.16
C LYS A 26 -2.30 -13.92 12.84
N GLU A 27 -2.27 -15.14 12.33
CA GLU A 27 -1.05 -15.81 11.92
C GLU A 27 -0.39 -15.08 10.75
N PHE A 28 -1.20 -14.62 9.79
CA PHE A 28 -0.72 -13.81 8.68
C PHE A 28 -0.04 -12.53 9.16
N LEU A 29 -0.69 -11.78 10.05
CA LEU A 29 -0.15 -10.53 10.58
C LEU A 29 1.15 -10.75 11.36
N GLU A 30 1.23 -11.83 12.14
CA GLU A 30 2.44 -12.18 12.84
C GLU A 30 3.61 -12.44 11.91
N ARG A 31 3.38 -13.23 10.85
CA ARG A 31 4.41 -13.52 9.85
C ARG A 31 4.75 -12.29 9.00
N PHE A 32 3.73 -11.52 8.64
CA PHE A 32 3.90 -10.29 7.87
C PHE A 32 4.73 -9.26 8.63
N SER A 33 4.54 -9.13 9.94
CA SER A 33 5.30 -8.18 10.78
C SER A 33 6.81 -8.42 10.76
N LYS A 34 7.24 -9.64 10.44
CA LYS A 34 8.65 -10.01 10.35
C LYS A 34 9.25 -9.75 8.97
N THR A 35 8.44 -9.40 7.97
CA THR A 35 8.91 -9.07 6.63
C THR A 35 9.44 -7.64 6.56
N TYR A 36 10.13 -7.32 5.46
CA TYR A 36 10.60 -5.96 5.18
C TYR A 36 9.45 -4.94 5.28
N TYR A 37 8.35 -5.20 4.59
CA TYR A 37 7.22 -4.26 4.57
C TYR A 37 6.56 -4.12 5.93
N GLY A 38 6.40 -5.22 6.65
CA GLY A 38 5.83 -5.20 8.00
C GLY A 38 6.66 -4.36 8.96
N ARG A 39 7.97 -4.49 8.90
CA ARG A 39 8.89 -3.68 9.73
C ARG A 39 8.84 -2.21 9.35
N GLU A 40 8.83 -1.89 8.07
CA GLU A 40 8.75 -0.50 7.60
C GLU A 40 7.44 0.17 7.98
N ILE A 41 6.33 -0.55 7.87
CA ILE A 41 5.00 -0.07 8.27
C ILE A 41 4.97 0.23 9.76
N ALA A 42 5.47 -0.69 10.58
CA ALA A 42 5.51 -0.52 12.03
C ALA A 42 6.40 0.65 12.43
N GLU A 43 7.57 0.80 11.82
CA GLU A 43 8.50 1.88 12.10
C GLU A 43 7.90 3.25 11.77
N LYS A 44 7.12 3.35 10.71
CA LYS A 44 6.46 4.60 10.30
C LYS A 44 5.14 4.87 11.03
N GLY A 45 4.73 3.98 11.93
CA GLY A 45 3.52 4.16 12.73
C GLY A 45 2.21 3.88 12.01
N PHE A 46 2.25 3.17 10.88
CA PHE A 46 1.03 2.76 10.18
C PHE A 46 0.33 1.63 10.93
N ASP A 47 -0.99 1.52 10.73
CA ASP A 47 -1.82 0.54 11.42
C ASP A 47 -1.56 -0.88 10.90
N MET A 48 -1.01 -1.74 11.75
CA MET A 48 -0.77 -3.15 11.41
C MET A 48 -2.05 -3.98 11.32
N LYS A 49 -3.17 -3.47 11.86
CA LYS A 49 -4.46 -4.18 11.80
C LYS A 49 -5.11 -4.07 10.43
N ASP A 50 -4.72 -3.05 9.65
CA ASP A 50 -5.15 -2.88 8.27
C ASP A 50 -3.92 -2.86 7.36
N PRO A 51 -3.34 -4.04 7.07
CA PRO A 51 -2.11 -4.12 6.30
C PRO A 51 -2.28 -3.65 4.86
N GLU A 52 -3.45 -3.82 4.27
CA GLU A 52 -3.71 -3.39 2.89
C GLU A 52 -3.61 -1.88 2.76
N MET A 53 -4.33 -1.14 3.59
CA MET A 53 -4.28 0.33 3.57
C MET A 53 -2.89 0.83 3.95
N SER A 54 -2.24 0.20 4.91
CA SER A 54 -0.89 0.58 5.33
C SER A 54 0.14 0.39 4.21
N LEU A 55 0.03 -0.68 3.42
CA LEU A 55 0.88 -0.90 2.26
C LEU A 55 0.64 0.15 1.17
N ILE A 56 -0.60 0.51 0.93
CA ILE A 56 -0.96 1.55 -0.04
C ILE A 56 -0.38 2.91 0.39
N GLN A 57 -0.52 3.27 1.66
CA GLN A 57 0.03 4.50 2.21
C GLN A 57 1.56 4.50 2.18
N PHE A 58 2.18 3.39 2.48
CA PHE A 58 3.64 3.23 2.39
C PHE A 58 4.13 3.46 0.96
N ARG A 59 3.49 2.83 -0.02
CA ARG A 59 3.81 3.03 -1.43
C ARG A 59 3.63 4.48 -1.86
N PHE A 60 2.54 5.11 -1.42
CA PHE A 60 2.29 6.52 -1.70
C PHE A 60 3.41 7.40 -1.16
N LEU A 61 3.83 7.18 0.08
CA LEU A 61 4.92 7.93 0.70
C LEU A 61 6.23 7.77 -0.05
N GLN A 62 6.56 6.54 -0.45
CA GLN A 62 7.77 6.28 -1.25
C GLN A 62 7.71 6.95 -2.61
N THR A 63 6.55 6.93 -3.27
CA THR A 63 6.36 7.56 -4.56
C THR A 63 6.50 9.09 -4.47
N LYS A 64 5.95 9.70 -3.42
CA LYS A 64 6.12 11.14 -3.16
C LYS A 64 7.60 11.50 -3.00
N ARG A 65 8.33 10.71 -2.24
CA ARG A 65 9.77 10.95 -2.03
C ARG A 65 10.56 10.79 -3.33
N ALA A 66 10.25 9.76 -4.11
CA ALA A 66 10.87 9.53 -5.41
C ALA A 66 10.59 10.69 -6.37
N PHE A 67 9.35 11.17 -6.42
CA PHE A 67 8.98 12.32 -7.25
C PHE A 67 9.77 13.57 -6.87
N SER A 68 9.87 13.86 -5.57
CA SER A 68 10.61 15.05 -5.07
C SER A 68 12.10 14.99 -5.33
N ARG A 69 12.68 13.79 -5.43
CA ARG A 69 14.12 13.57 -5.63
C ARG A 69 14.49 13.24 -7.06
N SER A 70 13.50 13.06 -7.94
CA SER A 70 13.75 12.61 -9.30
C SER A 70 14.51 13.65 -10.11
N THR A 71 15.59 13.18 -10.75
CA THR A 71 16.38 13.96 -11.72
C THR A 71 16.24 13.44 -13.14
N SER A 72 15.59 12.29 -13.31
CA SER A 72 15.36 11.68 -14.63
C SER A 72 13.93 11.89 -15.10
N ALA A 73 13.76 12.17 -16.38
CA ALA A 73 12.43 12.37 -16.97
C ALA A 73 11.55 11.11 -16.89
N PRO A 74 12.03 9.89 -17.17
CA PRO A 74 11.22 8.68 -17.04
C PRO A 74 10.70 8.44 -15.60
N GLU A 75 11.55 8.63 -14.60
CA GLU A 75 11.16 8.46 -13.21
C GLU A 75 10.14 9.52 -12.78
N CYS A 76 10.37 10.76 -13.15
CA CYS A 76 9.45 11.86 -12.88
C CYS A 76 8.07 11.60 -13.51
N PHE A 77 8.04 11.14 -14.76
CA PHE A 77 6.81 10.81 -15.46
C PHE A 77 6.06 9.66 -14.76
N TYR A 78 6.75 8.59 -14.41
CA TYR A 78 6.15 7.43 -13.73
C TYR A 78 5.57 7.83 -12.37
N THR A 79 6.34 8.52 -11.55
CA THR A 79 5.90 8.91 -10.21
C THR A 79 4.76 9.93 -10.26
N PHE A 80 4.81 10.88 -11.20
CA PHE A 80 3.71 11.83 -11.42
C PHE A 80 2.41 11.11 -11.76
N ASN A 81 2.45 10.16 -12.71
CA ASN A 81 1.25 9.42 -13.11
C ASN A 81 0.68 8.60 -11.94
N HIS A 82 1.53 7.98 -11.15
CA HIS A 82 1.09 7.24 -9.97
C HIS A 82 0.41 8.14 -8.94
N LEU A 83 0.98 9.31 -8.67
CA LEU A 83 0.39 10.29 -7.74
C LEU A 83 -0.95 10.83 -8.26
N ALA A 84 -1.03 11.12 -9.56
CA ALA A 84 -2.26 11.57 -10.18
C ALA A 84 -3.37 10.50 -10.11
N GLU A 85 -3.02 9.23 -10.30
CA GLU A 85 -3.95 8.12 -10.13
C GLU A 85 -4.51 8.04 -8.72
N ILE A 86 -3.66 8.21 -7.71
CA ILE A 86 -4.09 8.23 -6.31
C ILE A 86 -5.02 9.41 -6.03
N GLU A 87 -4.71 10.60 -6.57
CA GLU A 87 -5.57 11.77 -6.44
C GLU A 87 -6.97 11.51 -7.00
N VAL A 88 -7.05 10.93 -8.20
CA VAL A 88 -8.33 10.56 -8.81
C VAL A 88 -9.08 9.54 -7.95
N LYS A 89 -8.40 8.52 -7.45
CA LYS A 89 -9.02 7.52 -6.56
C LYS A 89 -9.56 8.16 -5.28
N ASN A 90 -8.84 9.11 -4.71
CA ASN A 90 -9.31 9.84 -3.53
C ASN A 90 -10.59 10.64 -3.83
N ILE A 91 -10.63 11.32 -4.97
CA ILE A 91 -11.82 12.06 -5.40
C ILE A 91 -13.01 11.12 -5.56
N ILE A 92 -12.83 9.98 -6.20
CA ILE A 92 -13.87 8.97 -6.37
C ILE A 92 -14.40 8.49 -5.01
N ARG A 93 -13.50 8.22 -4.05
CA ARG A 93 -13.89 7.79 -2.71
C ARG A 93 -14.69 8.85 -1.97
N ILE A 94 -14.34 10.12 -2.14
CA ILE A 94 -15.11 11.23 -1.57
C ILE A 94 -16.51 11.27 -2.17
N ILE A 95 -16.62 11.17 -3.49
CA ILE A 95 -17.91 11.15 -4.19
C ILE A 95 -18.78 9.99 -3.71
N GLU A 96 -18.22 8.80 -3.64
CA GLU A 96 -18.93 7.61 -3.16
C GLU A 96 -19.35 7.76 -1.69
N GLY A 97 -18.46 8.29 -0.85
CA GLY A 97 -18.78 8.56 0.55
C GLY A 97 -19.95 9.51 0.70
N ILE A 98 -20.03 10.57 -0.09
CA ILE A 98 -21.13 11.51 -0.10
C ILE A 98 -22.43 10.83 -0.56
N ARG A 99 -22.36 10.03 -1.63
CA ARG A 99 -23.52 9.28 -2.15
C ARG A 99 -24.10 8.31 -1.14
N TYR A 100 -23.25 7.67 -0.33
CA TYR A 100 -23.68 6.75 0.72
C TYR A 100 -23.93 7.45 2.06
N SER A 101 -23.91 8.79 2.08
CA SER A 101 -24.15 9.60 3.27
C SER A 101 -23.23 9.26 4.45
N LEU A 102 -21.98 8.92 4.16
CA LEU A 102 -20.99 8.63 5.20
C LEU A 102 -20.60 9.94 5.92
N PRO A 103 -20.32 9.87 7.24
CA PRO A 103 -19.76 11.01 7.96
C PRO A 103 -18.41 11.44 7.40
N THR A 104 -18.09 12.72 7.47
CA THR A 104 -16.82 13.26 6.99
C THR A 104 -15.62 12.52 7.58
N LYS A 105 -15.68 12.13 8.84
CA LYS A 105 -14.63 11.37 9.50
C LYS A 105 -14.37 10.03 8.81
N GLU A 106 -15.43 9.28 8.48
CA GLU A 106 -15.28 7.99 7.78
C GLU A 106 -14.73 8.17 6.37
N ILE A 107 -15.16 9.22 5.66
CA ILE A 107 -14.62 9.52 4.34
C ILE A 107 -13.12 9.82 4.43
N SER A 108 -12.70 10.59 5.43
CA SER A 108 -11.30 10.94 5.61
C SER A 108 -10.40 9.73 5.89
N GLU A 109 -10.96 8.69 6.50
CA GLU A 109 -10.23 7.43 6.76
C GLU A 109 -10.04 6.57 5.50
N LEU A 110 -10.85 6.79 4.47
CA LEU A 110 -10.79 6.03 3.22
C LEU A 110 -9.82 6.62 2.20
N ILE A 111 -9.43 7.86 2.34
CA ILE A 111 -8.53 8.51 1.38
C ILE A 111 -7.06 8.25 1.71
N ILE A 112 -6.24 8.28 0.69
CA ILE A 112 -4.78 8.08 0.81
C ILE A 112 -4.12 9.44 0.90
N THR A 113 -3.41 9.65 1.98
CA THR A 113 -2.73 10.94 2.24
C THR A 113 -1.25 10.77 2.57
#